data_c90466278480564cfb5e0966fb1a6bad
#
_entry.id   c90466278480564cfb5e0966fb1a6bad
#
_cell.length_a   1.000
_cell.length_b   1.000
_cell.length_c   1.000
_cell.angle_alpha   90.00
_cell.angle_beta   90.00
_cell.angle_gamma   90.00
#
_symmetry.space_group_name_H-M   'P 1'
#
loop_
_entity.id
_entity.type
_entity.pdbx_description
1 polymer ?
#
loop_
_entity_poly.entity_id
_entity_poly.type
_entity_poly.pdbx_seq_one_letter_code
_entity_poly.pdbx_strand_id
1 'polypeptide(L)'
;LALDAFSTATAGLRVTQAQIGVVSQNIANVGTAGYVRRTLSPVSSGTGNAGVATGTIGRALDAAALKQLRSETSGASYTSLMSKTRSQLDTLYGRPGDSTALDGVFNSFTLSLQTLAANPTSTAARATVLSAANDIATRIGSAANGVQALRSGLETQLDIDTEKANSLLAQLAKLNTRIVAASAGDPSRPDLEDQRDQALTSLSGLIDINAVTQSDGSVSVLTSSGVTLLDRSDAASLSFDRRGTLSANALYDPDPSQSGVGTIVATTPGGGKIDLLASGAIRSGSIAAAIELRDTVLPQAQRQLDDLAAGLSRAMSDRLATGTAPTDGTKGGFDIDLTGLSAGNALTLTVQDGSGTQRNIILVPSYQSPPPAIPAGTTDDANATVIPFTIPQPGPGRDPATVRDAIAAALGGGYSVSSAPGGAAGAMRILSTGGATLVAASASVTQVTSSSDIKGSTTQIPLFVDGASAALYTGSFDGGSQLTGFAQRIAVNPAVVGSAGSLVGITGTGAGSSNGDGTRPQALYSALTGTQRLFSSSSGISGIDAPTRSSVADFVQGVISVQGAAAAAAQDLDEGQSIALSTAQGRFASASGVNIDEEMSNLIALQQAYAANARVLTAARDMIDTLLRI
;
A
#
# COMPACT_ATOMS: atom_id res chain seq x y z
N LEU A 1 -50.55 59.62 6.69
CA LEU A 1 -49.53 59.58 7.76
C LEU A 1 -49.84 58.50 8.81
N ALA A 2 -51.07 58.50 9.43
CA ALA A 2 -51.43 57.54 10.48
C ALA A 2 -51.53 56.09 9.93
N LEU A 3 -52.13 55.91 8.74
CA LEU A 3 -52.20 54.61 8.05
C LEU A 3 -50.83 54.11 7.59
N ASP A 4 -49.95 55.02 7.18
CA ASP A 4 -48.56 54.67 6.79
C ASP A 4 -47.73 54.24 8.00
N ALA A 5 -47.89 54.95 9.15
CA ALA A 5 -47.25 54.58 10.41
C ALA A 5 -47.74 53.21 10.92
N PHE A 6 -49.06 52.92 10.76
CA PHE A 6 -49.64 51.64 11.12
C PHE A 6 -49.10 50.50 10.24
N SER A 7 -49.04 50.70 8.93
CA SER A 7 -48.52 49.68 7.97
C SER A 7 -47.04 49.44 8.17
N THR A 8 -46.24 50.49 8.40
CA THR A 8 -44.79 50.39 8.67
C THR A 8 -44.50 49.68 9.98
N ALA A 9 -45.26 50.00 11.06
CA ALA A 9 -45.08 49.32 12.35
C ALA A 9 -45.46 47.83 12.30
N THR A 10 -46.54 47.50 11.55
CA THR A 10 -46.96 46.11 11.36
C THR A 10 -45.93 45.32 10.56
N ALA A 11 -45.36 45.92 9.52
CA ALA A 11 -44.28 45.32 8.71
C ALA A 11 -43.02 45.13 9.58
N GLY A 12 -42.64 46.12 10.41
CA GLY A 12 -41.54 46.02 11.34
C GLY A 12 -41.71 44.90 12.37
N LEU A 13 -42.93 44.76 12.92
CA LEU A 13 -43.23 43.64 13.85
C LEU A 13 -43.08 42.28 13.21
N ARG A 14 -43.56 42.09 11.98
CA ARG A 14 -43.43 40.83 11.24
C ARG A 14 -41.95 40.46 10.98
N VAL A 15 -41.16 41.42 10.53
CA VAL A 15 -39.73 41.22 10.28
C VAL A 15 -38.99 40.88 11.57
N THR A 16 -39.21 41.64 12.66
CA THR A 16 -38.57 41.40 13.93
C THR A 16 -38.96 40.04 14.52
N GLN A 17 -40.24 39.63 14.36
CA GLN A 17 -40.70 38.30 14.80
C GLN A 17 -40.02 37.17 14.00
N ALA A 18 -39.86 37.32 12.69
CA ALA A 18 -39.15 36.35 11.86
C ALA A 18 -37.66 36.27 12.22
N GLN A 19 -37.01 37.41 12.53
CA GLN A 19 -35.62 37.44 13.00
C GLN A 19 -35.46 36.75 14.36
N ILE A 20 -36.39 36.98 15.31
CA ILE A 20 -36.41 36.26 16.60
C ILE A 20 -36.55 34.77 16.39
N GLY A 21 -37.37 34.32 15.43
CA GLY A 21 -37.51 32.91 15.08
C GLY A 21 -36.19 32.31 14.56
N VAL A 22 -35.45 33.01 13.69
CA VAL A 22 -34.16 32.58 13.20
C VAL A 22 -33.10 32.51 14.29
N VAL A 23 -33.00 33.53 15.18
CA VAL A 23 -32.08 33.54 16.32
C VAL A 23 -32.41 32.39 17.29
N SER A 24 -33.69 32.13 17.53
CA SER A 24 -34.11 31.00 18.38
C SER A 24 -33.73 29.64 17.77
N GLN A 25 -33.82 29.49 16.44
CA GLN A 25 -33.35 28.29 15.72
C GLN A 25 -31.83 28.14 15.85
N ASN A 26 -31.05 29.21 15.68
CA ASN A 26 -29.61 29.19 15.87
C ASN A 26 -29.25 28.73 17.31
N ILE A 27 -29.88 29.32 18.31
CA ILE A 27 -29.65 28.94 19.73
C ILE A 27 -30.01 27.47 19.98
N ALA A 28 -31.12 26.99 19.44
CA ALA A 28 -31.57 25.61 19.61
C ALA A 28 -30.62 24.60 18.92
N ASN A 29 -29.90 25.02 17.90
CA ASN A 29 -28.98 24.19 17.14
C ASN A 29 -27.50 24.45 17.46
N VAL A 30 -27.21 25.17 18.53
CA VAL A 30 -25.83 25.34 19.01
C VAL A 30 -25.22 23.96 19.29
N GLY A 31 -24.04 23.67 18.75
CA GLY A 31 -23.40 22.37 18.89
C GLY A 31 -23.95 21.24 18.02
N THR A 32 -25.00 21.50 17.22
CA THR A 32 -25.45 20.53 16.20
C THR A 32 -24.43 20.43 15.08
N ALA A 33 -23.86 19.24 14.87
CA ALA A 33 -22.83 19.02 13.88
C ALA A 33 -23.31 19.39 12.46
N GLY A 34 -22.54 20.23 11.76
CA GLY A 34 -22.84 20.65 10.38
C GLY A 34 -23.93 21.71 10.25
N TYR A 35 -24.51 22.20 11.35
CA TYR A 35 -25.42 23.34 11.30
C TYR A 35 -24.65 24.63 11.06
N VAL A 36 -25.06 25.40 10.03
CA VAL A 36 -24.50 26.70 9.71
C VAL A 36 -25.44 27.80 10.24
N ARG A 37 -24.87 28.81 10.91
CA ARG A 37 -25.59 29.98 11.43
C ARG A 37 -26.46 30.59 10.33
N ARG A 38 -27.73 30.88 10.64
CA ARG A 38 -28.70 31.50 9.77
C ARG A 38 -28.86 32.97 10.05
N THR A 39 -29.06 33.75 9.00
CA THR A 39 -29.29 35.19 9.07
C THR A 39 -30.51 35.56 8.24
N LEU A 40 -31.33 36.48 8.74
CA LEU A 40 -32.45 37.08 8.02
C LEU A 40 -32.17 38.56 7.84
N SER A 41 -31.92 39.00 6.64
CA SER A 41 -31.73 40.42 6.31
C SER A 41 -33.03 41.04 5.88
N PRO A 42 -33.47 42.15 6.52
CA PRO A 42 -34.66 42.90 6.08
C PRO A 42 -34.40 43.50 4.69
N VAL A 43 -35.44 43.57 3.85
CA VAL A 43 -35.39 44.26 2.55
C VAL A 43 -36.38 45.43 2.54
N SER A 44 -36.01 46.52 1.90
CA SER A 44 -36.92 47.65 1.71
C SER A 44 -38.03 47.27 0.72
N SER A 45 -39.29 47.50 1.06
CA SER A 45 -40.44 47.23 0.22
C SER A 45 -41.03 48.54 -0.33
N GLY A 46 -40.88 48.79 -1.63
CA GLY A 46 -41.58 49.85 -2.36
C GLY A 46 -40.77 51.10 -2.67
N THR A 47 -41.16 51.80 -3.77
CA THR A 47 -40.64 53.11 -4.16
C THR A 47 -41.51 54.19 -3.55
N GLY A 48 -40.96 54.98 -2.62
CA GLY A 48 -41.59 56.23 -2.13
C GLY A 48 -42.00 56.30 -0.66
N ASN A 49 -42.50 55.26 -0.01
CA ASN A 49 -42.66 55.14 1.44
C ASN A 49 -42.18 53.76 1.87
N ALA A 50 -40.91 53.71 2.18
CA ALA A 50 -40.21 52.45 2.40
C ALA A 50 -40.73 51.69 3.62
N GLY A 51 -41.65 50.77 3.38
CA GLY A 51 -41.93 49.69 4.33
C GLY A 51 -40.76 48.71 4.35
N VAL A 52 -40.66 47.89 5.41
CA VAL A 52 -39.70 46.79 5.53
C VAL A 52 -40.43 45.47 5.29
N ALA A 53 -39.80 44.56 4.50
CA ALA A 53 -40.30 43.20 4.30
C ALA A 53 -39.28 42.20 4.80
N THR A 54 -39.77 41.00 5.12
CA THR A 54 -38.89 39.86 5.40
C THR A 54 -38.12 39.47 4.16
N GLY A 55 -36.82 39.53 4.21
CA GLY A 55 -35.97 38.99 3.13
C GLY A 55 -35.82 37.47 3.20
N THR A 56 -34.88 36.95 2.50
CA THR A 56 -34.56 35.52 2.49
C THR A 56 -33.71 35.14 3.71
N ILE A 57 -33.90 33.91 4.19
CA ILE A 57 -33.01 33.32 5.21
C ILE A 57 -31.76 32.86 4.47
N GLY A 58 -30.63 33.46 4.82
CA GLY A 58 -29.30 33.08 4.31
C GLY A 58 -28.51 32.25 5.33
N ARG A 59 -27.47 31.61 4.86
CA ARG A 59 -26.46 30.91 5.66
C ARG A 59 -25.21 31.77 5.80
N ALA A 60 -24.67 31.92 6.99
CA ALA A 60 -23.38 32.57 7.23
C ALA A 60 -22.23 31.57 6.99
N LEU A 61 -22.10 31.08 5.74
CA LEU A 61 -21.16 30.05 5.38
C LEU A 61 -19.82 30.64 4.93
N ASP A 62 -18.72 30.25 5.58
CA ASP A 62 -17.37 30.42 5.04
C ASP A 62 -17.02 29.24 4.13
N ALA A 63 -17.15 29.46 2.82
CA ALA A 63 -16.89 28.44 1.81
C ALA A 63 -15.41 28.02 1.77
N ALA A 64 -14.47 28.92 2.13
CA ALA A 64 -13.04 28.59 2.17
C ALA A 64 -12.71 27.68 3.35
N ALA A 65 -13.26 27.97 4.54
CA ALA A 65 -13.12 27.11 5.69
C ALA A 65 -13.75 25.72 5.46
N LEU A 66 -14.94 25.66 4.81
CA LEU A 66 -15.57 24.39 4.47
C LEU A 66 -14.74 23.58 3.46
N LYS A 67 -14.16 24.24 2.42
CA LYS A 67 -13.27 23.58 1.47
C LYS A 67 -12.03 23.02 2.17
N GLN A 68 -11.42 23.78 3.07
CA GLN A 68 -10.28 23.31 3.87
C GLN A 68 -10.70 22.11 4.73
N LEU A 69 -11.84 22.18 5.44
CA LEU A 69 -12.34 21.09 6.26
C LEU A 69 -12.47 19.79 5.45
N ARG A 70 -13.00 19.84 4.22
CA ARG A 70 -13.12 18.67 3.33
C ARG A 70 -11.76 18.13 2.92
N SER A 71 -10.80 19.00 2.62
CA SER A 71 -9.43 18.59 2.30
C SER A 71 -8.77 17.86 3.47
N GLU A 72 -8.86 18.44 4.69
CA GLU A 72 -8.30 17.83 5.89
C GLU A 72 -9.02 16.53 6.28
N THR A 73 -10.35 16.45 6.04
CA THR A 73 -11.11 15.21 6.24
C THR A 73 -10.61 14.08 5.33
N SER A 74 -10.34 14.39 4.07
CA SER A 74 -9.77 13.44 3.11
C SER A 74 -8.39 12.97 3.54
N GLY A 75 -7.50 13.91 3.91
CA GLY A 75 -6.17 13.62 4.40
C GLY A 75 -6.17 12.74 5.66
N ALA A 76 -7.02 13.10 6.64
CA ALA A 76 -7.12 12.34 7.89
C ALA A 76 -7.65 10.90 7.68
N SER A 77 -8.61 10.73 6.78
CA SER A 77 -9.10 9.38 6.43
C SER A 77 -8.01 8.53 5.77
N TYR A 78 -7.18 9.15 4.91
CA TYR A 78 -6.04 8.50 4.27
C TYR A 78 -4.97 8.11 5.31
N THR A 79 -4.49 9.05 6.13
CA THR A 79 -3.40 8.79 7.08
C THR A 79 -3.81 7.82 8.18
N SER A 80 -5.06 7.89 8.63
CA SER A 80 -5.59 6.98 9.66
C SER A 80 -5.63 5.53 9.19
N LEU A 81 -6.07 5.25 7.95
CA LEU A 81 -6.05 3.90 7.39
C LEU A 81 -4.61 3.41 7.15
N MET A 82 -3.72 4.29 6.66
CA MET A 82 -2.30 3.99 6.48
C MET A 82 -1.64 3.63 7.81
N SER A 83 -1.78 4.46 8.83
CA SER A 83 -1.22 4.26 10.17
C SER A 83 -1.72 2.96 10.81
N LYS A 84 -3.02 2.73 10.79
CA LYS A 84 -3.64 1.51 11.32
C LYS A 84 -3.10 0.25 10.64
N THR A 85 -3.05 0.23 9.32
CA THR A 85 -2.63 -0.96 8.58
C THR A 85 -1.14 -1.22 8.71
N ARG A 86 -0.29 -0.16 8.69
CA ARG A 86 1.15 -0.29 8.92
C ARG A 86 1.47 -0.76 10.34
N SER A 87 0.74 -0.30 11.35
CA SER A 87 0.86 -0.80 12.73
C SER A 87 0.46 -2.28 12.84
N GLN A 88 -0.59 -2.71 12.13
CA GLN A 88 -0.97 -4.12 12.06
C GLN A 88 0.12 -4.96 11.37
N LEU A 89 0.68 -4.44 10.27
CA LEU A 89 1.78 -5.07 9.55
C LEU A 89 3.03 -5.21 10.45
N ASP A 90 3.44 -4.16 11.16
CA ASP A 90 4.56 -4.19 12.10
C ASP A 90 4.36 -5.26 13.19
N THR A 91 3.14 -5.39 13.70
CA THR A 91 2.79 -6.43 14.68
C THR A 91 3.02 -7.86 14.14
N LEU A 92 2.87 -8.09 12.81
CA LEU A 92 3.14 -9.39 12.21
C LEU A 92 4.62 -9.79 12.27
N TYR A 93 5.55 -8.84 12.31
CA TYR A 93 6.97 -9.10 12.45
C TYR A 93 7.38 -9.29 13.91
N GLY A 94 6.65 -8.68 14.83
CA GLY A 94 6.92 -8.67 16.27
C GLY A 94 7.89 -7.57 16.68
N ARG A 95 7.99 -7.31 17.99
CA ARG A 95 8.88 -6.28 18.51
C ARG A 95 10.32 -6.75 18.49
N PRO A 96 11.26 -5.94 17.99
CA PRO A 96 12.68 -6.30 17.99
C PRO A 96 13.17 -6.75 19.37
N GLY A 97 13.86 -7.90 19.42
CA GLY A 97 14.40 -8.49 20.63
C GLY A 97 13.46 -9.41 21.41
N ASP A 98 12.17 -9.47 21.08
CA ASP A 98 11.28 -10.48 21.65
C ASP A 98 11.60 -11.87 21.09
N SER A 99 11.60 -12.89 21.94
CA SER A 99 11.92 -14.27 21.54
C SER A 99 10.97 -14.85 20.49
N THR A 100 9.77 -14.30 20.37
CA THR A 100 8.73 -14.68 19.40
C THR A 100 8.72 -13.79 18.16
N ALA A 101 9.48 -12.70 18.14
CA ALA A 101 9.64 -11.85 16.96
C ALA A 101 10.47 -12.56 15.89
N LEU A 102 10.40 -12.07 14.66
CA LEU A 102 11.08 -12.69 13.53
C LEU A 102 12.60 -12.80 13.75
N ASP A 103 13.23 -11.74 14.30
CA ASP A 103 14.66 -11.72 14.65
C ASP A 103 14.99 -12.66 15.81
N GLY A 104 14.15 -12.71 16.84
CA GLY A 104 14.35 -13.59 18.00
C GLY A 104 14.30 -15.07 17.62
N VAL A 105 13.33 -15.46 16.77
CA VAL A 105 13.23 -16.83 16.26
C VAL A 105 14.39 -17.15 15.31
N PHE A 106 14.80 -16.21 14.45
CA PHE A 106 15.98 -16.37 13.60
C PHE A 106 17.27 -16.54 14.41
N ASN A 107 17.46 -15.72 15.44
CA ASN A 107 18.61 -15.83 16.34
C ASN A 107 18.63 -17.18 17.08
N SER A 108 17.47 -17.68 17.50
CA SER A 108 17.35 -19.01 18.11
C SER A 108 17.78 -20.12 17.15
N PHE A 109 17.40 -20.00 15.87
CA PHE A 109 17.83 -20.96 14.85
C PHE A 109 19.34 -20.91 14.60
N THR A 110 19.93 -19.74 14.43
CA THR A 110 21.38 -19.61 14.21
C THR A 110 22.20 -20.09 15.44
N LEU A 111 21.74 -19.77 16.65
CA LEU A 111 22.37 -20.26 17.89
C LEU A 111 22.30 -21.80 18.02
N SER A 112 21.18 -22.41 17.59
CA SER A 112 21.04 -23.87 17.59
C SER A 112 22.03 -24.56 16.65
N LEU A 113 22.31 -23.98 15.47
CA LEU A 113 23.32 -24.44 14.52
C LEU A 113 24.74 -24.33 15.11
N GLN A 114 25.04 -23.23 15.79
CA GLN A 114 26.33 -23.02 16.46
C GLN A 114 26.52 -24.03 17.61
N THR A 115 25.47 -24.28 18.39
CA THR A 115 25.48 -25.28 19.46
C THR A 115 25.69 -26.70 18.90
N LEU A 116 25.05 -27.03 17.75
CA LEU A 116 25.25 -28.30 17.08
C LEU A 116 26.67 -28.44 16.52
N ALA A 117 27.25 -27.36 15.97
CA ALA A 117 28.65 -27.38 15.50
C ALA A 117 29.65 -27.71 16.62
N ALA A 118 29.38 -27.17 17.82
CA ALA A 118 30.19 -27.47 19.01
C ALA A 118 29.93 -28.88 19.59
N ASN A 119 28.73 -29.45 19.40
CA ASN A 119 28.30 -30.73 19.97
C ASN A 119 27.67 -31.66 18.90
N PRO A 120 28.39 -32.04 17.84
CA PRO A 120 27.80 -32.72 16.67
C PRO A 120 27.28 -34.13 16.96
N THR A 121 27.77 -34.78 18.01
CA THR A 121 27.29 -36.10 18.45
C THR A 121 25.97 -36.06 19.21
N SER A 122 25.57 -34.88 19.72
CA SER A 122 24.37 -34.71 20.54
C SER A 122 23.09 -34.86 19.71
N THR A 123 22.30 -35.89 20.01
CA THR A 123 20.95 -36.06 19.40
C THR A 123 19.99 -34.95 19.84
N ALA A 124 20.13 -34.46 21.07
CA ALA A 124 19.33 -33.34 21.58
C ALA A 124 19.63 -32.04 20.79
N ALA A 125 20.93 -31.75 20.53
CA ALA A 125 21.28 -30.56 19.72
C ALA A 125 20.71 -30.63 18.28
N ARG A 126 20.73 -31.83 17.66
CA ARG A 126 20.11 -32.04 16.34
C ARG A 126 18.58 -31.79 16.37
N ALA A 127 17.89 -32.29 17.40
CA ALA A 127 16.46 -32.06 17.58
C ALA A 127 16.15 -30.57 17.80
N THR A 128 16.99 -29.86 18.58
CA THR A 128 16.84 -28.41 18.77
C THR A 128 16.98 -27.64 17.47
N VAL A 129 17.91 -27.98 16.57
CA VAL A 129 18.03 -27.36 15.24
C VAL A 129 16.77 -27.58 14.43
N LEU A 130 16.21 -28.79 14.39
CA LEU A 130 14.98 -29.08 13.65
C LEU A 130 13.76 -28.32 14.21
N SER A 131 13.66 -28.24 15.54
CA SER A 131 12.60 -27.43 16.18
C SER A 131 12.73 -25.97 15.80
N ALA A 132 13.92 -25.37 15.96
CA ALA A 132 14.15 -23.97 15.64
C ALA A 132 14.00 -23.68 14.14
N ALA A 133 14.36 -24.62 13.26
CA ALA A 133 14.08 -24.51 11.82
C ALA A 133 12.57 -24.52 11.53
N ASN A 134 11.79 -25.36 12.24
CA ASN A 134 10.34 -25.35 12.10
C ASN A 134 9.71 -24.07 12.64
N ASP A 135 10.22 -23.54 13.74
CA ASP A 135 9.72 -22.30 14.34
C ASP A 135 9.92 -21.10 13.40
N ILE A 136 11.11 -20.97 12.77
CA ILE A 136 11.34 -19.87 11.81
C ILE A 136 10.49 -20.03 10.53
N ALA A 137 10.35 -21.24 9.99
CA ALA A 137 9.49 -21.49 8.83
C ALA A 137 8.02 -21.14 9.15
N THR A 138 7.53 -21.57 10.31
CA THR A 138 6.17 -21.28 10.79
C THR A 138 5.97 -19.78 11.02
N ARG A 139 6.96 -19.10 11.58
CA ARG A 139 6.91 -17.65 11.84
C ARG A 139 6.81 -16.85 10.55
N ILE A 140 7.66 -17.18 9.56
CA ILE A 140 7.62 -16.56 8.22
C ILE A 140 6.26 -16.82 7.55
N GLY A 141 5.79 -18.07 7.56
CA GLY A 141 4.52 -18.45 6.98
C GLY A 141 3.33 -17.73 7.62
N SER A 142 3.34 -17.60 8.94
CA SER A 142 2.30 -16.87 9.69
C SER A 142 2.28 -15.39 9.34
N ALA A 143 3.46 -14.74 9.24
CA ALA A 143 3.56 -13.34 8.83
C ALA A 143 3.06 -13.14 7.40
N ALA A 144 3.45 -14.01 6.45
CA ALA A 144 3.01 -13.94 5.07
C ALA A 144 1.49 -14.16 4.91
N ASN A 145 0.92 -15.10 5.67
CA ASN A 145 -0.54 -15.29 5.72
C ASN A 145 -1.25 -14.06 6.29
N GLY A 146 -0.68 -13.42 7.32
CA GLY A 146 -1.17 -12.16 7.87
C GLY A 146 -1.19 -11.02 6.84
N VAL A 147 -0.11 -10.89 6.04
CA VAL A 147 -0.05 -9.92 4.94
C VAL A 147 -1.19 -10.15 3.92
N GLN A 148 -1.44 -11.40 3.51
CA GLN A 148 -2.53 -11.69 2.57
C GLN A 148 -3.92 -11.49 3.20
N ALA A 149 -4.07 -11.74 4.50
CA ALA A 149 -5.31 -11.43 5.22
C ALA A 149 -5.58 -9.91 5.25
N LEU A 150 -4.57 -9.08 5.50
CA LEU A 150 -4.68 -7.63 5.41
C LEU A 150 -5.06 -7.18 4.00
N ARG A 151 -4.42 -7.73 2.94
CA ARG A 151 -4.76 -7.41 1.54
C ARG A 151 -6.20 -7.75 1.20
N SER A 152 -6.67 -8.94 1.59
CA SER A 152 -8.07 -9.37 1.36
C SER A 152 -9.07 -8.54 2.18
N GLY A 153 -8.67 -8.06 3.36
CA GLY A 153 -9.45 -7.12 4.16
C GLY A 153 -9.63 -5.76 3.48
N LEU A 154 -8.54 -5.23 2.86
CA LEU A 154 -8.60 -3.98 2.09
C LEU A 154 -9.45 -4.11 0.82
N GLU A 155 -9.42 -5.27 0.16
CA GLU A 155 -10.31 -5.57 -0.98
C GLU A 155 -11.79 -5.50 -0.55
N THR A 156 -12.10 -6.02 0.64
CA THR A 156 -13.45 -5.91 1.22
C THR A 156 -13.80 -4.47 1.61
N GLN A 157 -12.84 -3.71 2.15
CA GLN A 157 -13.03 -2.31 2.51
C GLN A 157 -13.30 -1.44 1.29
N LEU A 158 -12.59 -1.68 0.18
CA LEU A 158 -12.82 -0.99 -1.10
C LEU A 158 -14.23 -1.20 -1.64
N ASP A 159 -14.77 -2.41 -1.52
CA ASP A 159 -16.15 -2.74 -1.89
C ASP A 159 -17.15 -1.93 -1.06
N ILE A 160 -17.02 -1.95 0.27
CA ILE A 160 -17.86 -1.20 1.21
C ILE A 160 -17.77 0.31 0.95
N ASP A 161 -16.56 0.84 0.77
CA ASP A 161 -16.35 2.27 0.56
C ASP A 161 -16.90 2.73 -0.80
N THR A 162 -16.83 1.88 -1.83
CA THR A 162 -17.43 2.13 -3.15
C THR A 162 -18.96 2.18 -3.07
N GLU A 163 -19.59 1.25 -2.36
CA GLU A 163 -21.05 1.27 -2.12
C GLU A 163 -21.48 2.50 -1.34
N LYS A 164 -20.72 2.88 -0.31
CA LYS A 164 -20.97 4.09 0.48
C LYS A 164 -20.83 5.36 -0.36
N ALA A 165 -19.82 5.43 -1.23
CA ALA A 165 -19.65 6.54 -2.17
C ALA A 165 -20.85 6.65 -3.13
N ASN A 166 -21.34 5.56 -3.69
CA ASN A 166 -22.55 5.52 -4.51
C ASN A 166 -23.78 6.04 -3.76
N SER A 167 -23.96 5.59 -2.51
CA SER A 167 -25.07 6.05 -1.67
C SER A 167 -25.03 7.55 -1.43
N LEU A 168 -23.84 8.12 -1.12
CA LEU A 168 -23.64 9.55 -0.94
C LEU A 168 -23.86 10.34 -2.23
N LEU A 169 -23.37 9.86 -3.38
CA LEU A 169 -23.62 10.49 -4.68
C LEU A 169 -25.11 10.52 -5.03
N ALA A 170 -25.84 9.44 -4.81
CA ALA A 170 -27.28 9.38 -5.01
C ALA A 170 -28.03 10.32 -4.05
N GLN A 171 -27.59 10.44 -2.78
CA GLN A 171 -28.14 11.39 -1.82
C GLN A 171 -27.91 12.83 -2.27
N LEU A 172 -26.70 13.16 -2.73
CA LEU A 172 -26.33 14.48 -3.23
C LEU A 172 -27.17 14.87 -4.47
N ALA A 173 -27.40 13.95 -5.40
CA ALA A 173 -28.26 14.18 -6.56
C ALA A 173 -29.70 14.54 -6.15
N LYS A 174 -30.27 13.82 -5.17
CA LYS A 174 -31.60 14.11 -4.62
C LYS A 174 -31.64 15.46 -3.89
N LEU A 175 -30.61 15.79 -3.12
CA LEU A 175 -30.51 17.07 -2.41
C LEU A 175 -30.40 18.23 -3.41
N ASN A 176 -29.57 18.11 -4.45
CA ASN A 176 -29.48 19.10 -5.52
C ASN A 176 -30.85 19.35 -6.17
N THR A 177 -31.58 18.29 -6.54
CA THR A 177 -32.93 18.41 -7.14
C THR A 177 -33.88 19.18 -6.21
N ARG A 178 -33.86 18.89 -4.91
CA ARG A 178 -34.70 19.58 -3.91
C ARG A 178 -34.30 21.04 -3.73
N ILE A 179 -32.98 21.33 -3.70
CA ILE A 179 -32.45 22.69 -3.53
C ILE A 179 -32.83 23.55 -4.75
N VAL A 180 -32.74 23.03 -5.96
CA VAL A 180 -33.13 23.72 -7.18
C VAL A 180 -34.65 23.97 -7.23
N ALA A 181 -35.46 23.02 -6.76
CA ALA A 181 -36.93 23.17 -6.69
C ALA A 181 -37.37 24.15 -5.57
N ALA A 182 -36.59 24.32 -4.51
CA ALA A 182 -36.88 25.26 -3.43
C ALA A 182 -36.61 26.69 -3.88
N SER A 183 -37.62 27.57 -3.72
CA SER A 183 -37.45 28.99 -4.03
C SER A 183 -36.40 29.66 -3.13
N ALA A 184 -35.84 30.78 -3.54
CA ALA A 184 -34.83 31.50 -2.77
C ALA A 184 -35.32 31.95 -1.37
N GLY A 185 -36.65 32.04 -1.16
CA GLY A 185 -37.26 32.38 0.13
C GLY A 185 -37.80 31.18 0.94
N ASP A 186 -37.60 29.97 0.45
CA ASP A 186 -38.07 28.76 1.14
C ASP A 186 -37.24 28.53 2.43
N PRO A 187 -37.90 28.51 3.61
CA PRO A 187 -37.21 28.34 4.90
C PRO A 187 -36.54 26.97 5.05
N SER A 188 -36.89 25.98 4.24
CA SER A 188 -36.26 24.63 4.28
C SER A 188 -34.96 24.54 3.47
N ARG A 189 -34.69 25.52 2.59
CA ARG A 189 -33.51 25.50 1.73
C ARG A 189 -32.18 25.47 2.49
N PRO A 190 -31.97 26.27 3.56
CA PRO A 190 -30.75 26.18 4.36
C PRO A 190 -30.52 24.79 4.97
N ASP A 191 -31.58 24.08 5.39
CA ASP A 191 -31.47 22.71 5.94
C ASP A 191 -31.01 21.72 4.87
N LEU A 192 -31.52 21.85 3.64
CA LEU A 192 -31.11 21.01 2.51
C LEU A 192 -29.64 21.26 2.13
N GLU A 193 -29.20 22.52 2.18
CA GLU A 193 -27.83 22.90 1.91
C GLU A 193 -26.89 22.40 3.01
N ASP A 194 -27.28 22.41 4.30
CA ASP A 194 -26.50 21.82 5.40
C ASP A 194 -26.35 20.30 5.23
N GLN A 195 -27.44 19.58 4.90
CA GLN A 195 -27.41 18.15 4.61
C GLN A 195 -26.50 17.82 3.43
N ARG A 196 -26.53 18.65 2.35
CA ARG A 196 -25.66 18.50 1.20
C ARG A 196 -24.18 18.66 1.59
N ASP A 197 -23.86 19.67 2.37
CA ASP A 197 -22.51 19.96 2.80
C ASP A 197 -21.95 18.87 3.72
N GLN A 198 -22.79 18.27 4.58
CA GLN A 198 -22.44 17.09 5.38
C GLN A 198 -22.19 15.86 4.51
N ALA A 199 -23.04 15.61 3.49
CA ALA A 199 -22.86 14.50 2.55
C ALA A 199 -21.57 14.68 1.71
N LEU A 200 -21.25 15.90 1.29
CA LEU A 200 -20.00 16.23 0.59
C LEU A 200 -18.78 16.01 1.50
N THR A 201 -18.86 16.40 2.77
CA THR A 201 -17.78 16.17 3.74
C THR A 201 -17.59 14.68 4.01
N SER A 202 -18.69 13.91 4.10
CA SER A 202 -18.62 12.46 4.24
C SER A 202 -18.01 11.78 3.00
N LEU A 203 -18.35 12.27 1.80
CA LEU A 203 -17.77 11.77 0.55
C LEU A 203 -16.28 12.12 0.44
N SER A 204 -15.86 13.29 0.93
CA SER A 204 -14.44 13.69 0.94
C SER A 204 -13.57 12.79 1.82
N GLY A 205 -14.15 12.16 2.84
CA GLY A 205 -13.44 11.13 3.62
C GLY A 205 -13.16 9.84 2.85
N LEU A 206 -13.95 9.56 1.80
CA LEU A 206 -13.76 8.38 0.95
C LEU A 206 -12.85 8.67 -0.26
N ILE A 207 -13.11 9.80 -0.93
CA ILE A 207 -12.44 10.21 -2.18
C ILE A 207 -12.15 11.71 -2.09
N ASP A 208 -10.98 12.14 -2.53
CA ASP A 208 -10.64 13.55 -2.67
C ASP A 208 -11.49 14.20 -3.77
N ILE A 209 -12.38 15.11 -3.36
CA ILE A 209 -13.35 15.72 -4.24
C ILE A 209 -13.18 17.25 -4.35
N ASN A 210 -13.54 17.78 -5.50
CA ASN A 210 -13.74 19.20 -5.74
C ASN A 210 -15.23 19.46 -6.02
N ALA A 211 -15.88 20.24 -5.15
CA ALA A 211 -17.28 20.59 -5.26
C ALA A 211 -17.42 22.01 -5.82
N VAL A 212 -18.15 22.16 -6.93
CA VAL A 212 -18.37 23.43 -7.64
C VAL A 212 -19.86 23.79 -7.59
N THR A 213 -20.18 24.91 -6.95
CA THR A 213 -21.56 25.40 -6.88
C THR A 213 -21.95 26.04 -8.20
N GLN A 214 -23.09 25.66 -8.75
CA GLN A 214 -23.69 26.17 -9.98
C GLN A 214 -24.60 27.39 -9.71
N SER A 215 -24.92 28.15 -10.74
CA SER A 215 -25.76 29.33 -10.63
C SER A 215 -27.22 29.05 -10.17
N ASP A 216 -27.69 27.81 -10.37
CA ASP A 216 -29.01 27.35 -9.92
C ASP A 216 -29.02 26.88 -8.44
N GLY A 217 -27.86 26.91 -7.78
CA GLY A 217 -27.66 26.48 -6.41
C GLY A 217 -27.35 24.98 -6.26
N SER A 218 -27.36 24.20 -7.35
CA SER A 218 -26.87 22.81 -7.33
C SER A 218 -25.34 22.76 -7.21
N VAL A 219 -24.80 21.59 -6.93
CA VAL A 219 -23.34 21.36 -6.86
C VAL A 219 -22.96 20.25 -7.83
N SER A 220 -21.94 20.50 -8.64
CA SER A 220 -21.24 19.44 -9.38
C SER A 220 -20.02 18.97 -8.58
N VAL A 221 -19.76 17.68 -8.58
CA VAL A 221 -18.65 17.04 -7.83
C VAL A 221 -17.72 16.36 -8.82
N LEU A 222 -16.44 16.69 -8.73
CA LEU A 222 -15.38 16.08 -9.53
C LEU A 222 -14.34 15.49 -8.58
N THR A 223 -13.58 14.48 -9.04
CA THR A 223 -12.33 14.12 -8.39
C THR A 223 -11.31 15.25 -8.55
N SER A 224 -10.22 15.23 -7.78
CA SER A 224 -9.13 16.21 -7.94
C SER A 224 -8.46 16.15 -9.32
N SER A 225 -8.54 15.02 -10.03
CA SER A 225 -8.07 14.83 -11.40
C SER A 225 -9.08 15.28 -12.49
N GLY A 226 -10.30 15.68 -12.09
CA GLY A 226 -11.32 16.20 -13.00
C GLY A 226 -12.35 15.18 -13.51
N VAL A 227 -12.37 13.95 -12.99
CA VAL A 227 -13.43 12.98 -13.32
C VAL A 227 -14.74 13.42 -12.67
N THR A 228 -15.80 13.59 -13.44
CA THR A 228 -17.12 14.02 -12.95
C THR A 228 -17.83 12.88 -12.23
N LEU A 229 -18.06 13.04 -10.92
CA LEU A 229 -18.82 12.10 -10.09
C LEU A 229 -20.29 12.49 -9.93
N LEU A 230 -20.59 13.78 -10.00
CA LEU A 230 -21.96 14.30 -9.95
C LEU A 230 -22.04 15.52 -10.83
N ASP A 231 -22.98 15.56 -11.78
CA ASP A 231 -23.36 16.77 -12.49
C ASP A 231 -24.82 17.09 -12.21
N ARG A 232 -25.04 18.09 -11.35
CA ARG A 232 -26.37 18.51 -10.88
C ARG A 232 -27.18 17.36 -10.27
N SER A 233 -28.14 16.78 -11.03
CA SER A 233 -28.97 15.64 -10.59
C SER A 233 -28.45 14.29 -11.02
N ASP A 234 -27.44 14.26 -11.88
CA ASP A 234 -26.97 13.04 -12.52
C ASP A 234 -25.69 12.56 -11.82
N ALA A 235 -25.81 11.49 -11.05
CA ALA A 235 -24.70 10.87 -10.32
C ALA A 235 -24.01 9.81 -11.17
N ALA A 236 -22.67 9.76 -11.10
CA ALA A 236 -21.90 8.64 -11.60
C ALA A 236 -22.24 7.37 -10.79
N SER A 237 -22.11 6.22 -11.42
CA SER A 237 -22.18 4.92 -10.77
C SER A 237 -20.76 4.35 -10.68
N LEU A 238 -20.31 4.07 -9.48
CA LEU A 238 -19.04 3.40 -9.23
C LEU A 238 -19.27 1.89 -9.12
N SER A 239 -18.50 1.11 -9.83
CA SER A 239 -18.52 -0.35 -9.72
C SER A 239 -17.14 -0.86 -9.33
N PHE A 240 -17.10 -1.76 -8.35
CA PHE A 240 -15.89 -2.45 -7.92
C PHE A 240 -16.00 -3.93 -8.27
N ASP A 241 -15.04 -4.46 -9.03
CA ASP A 241 -15.02 -5.88 -9.40
C ASP A 241 -14.20 -6.68 -8.37
N ARG A 242 -14.76 -6.79 -7.18
CA ARG A 242 -14.11 -7.48 -6.06
C ARG A 242 -13.60 -8.87 -6.46
N ARG A 243 -12.29 -9.09 -6.27
CA ARG A 243 -11.70 -10.41 -6.32
C ARG A 243 -11.89 -11.08 -4.94
N GLY A 244 -11.99 -12.36 -4.89
CA GLY A 244 -12.18 -13.09 -3.63
C GLY A 244 -10.96 -13.00 -2.68
N THR A 245 -10.45 -14.13 -2.24
CA THR A 245 -9.20 -14.17 -1.45
C THR A 245 -8.02 -13.87 -2.35
N LEU A 246 -7.23 -12.86 -1.99
CA LEU A 246 -6.03 -12.51 -2.73
C LEU A 246 -4.87 -13.46 -2.38
N SER A 247 -4.09 -13.80 -3.38
CA SER A 247 -2.83 -14.55 -3.23
C SER A 247 -1.62 -13.64 -3.47
N ALA A 248 -0.42 -14.12 -3.17
CA ALA A 248 0.81 -13.38 -3.43
C ALA A 248 1.00 -13.01 -4.92
N ASN A 249 0.45 -13.83 -5.83
CA ASN A 249 0.48 -13.59 -7.29
C ASN A 249 -0.57 -12.58 -7.77
N ALA A 250 -1.56 -12.23 -6.95
CA ALA A 250 -2.61 -11.30 -7.31
C ALA A 250 -2.08 -9.86 -7.20
N LEU A 251 -1.50 -9.34 -8.27
CA LEU A 251 -0.99 -7.98 -8.37
C LEU A 251 -1.92 -7.13 -9.23
N TYR A 252 -1.86 -5.82 -9.04
CA TYR A 252 -2.54 -4.85 -9.90
C TYR A 252 -1.85 -4.77 -11.25
N ASP A 253 -2.64 -4.76 -12.32
CA ASP A 253 -2.19 -4.45 -13.67
C ASP A 253 -3.14 -3.40 -14.27
N PRO A 254 -2.64 -2.37 -14.99
CA PRO A 254 -3.48 -1.40 -15.70
C PRO A 254 -4.43 -2.02 -16.73
N ASP A 255 -4.08 -3.19 -17.29
CA ASP A 255 -4.98 -4.01 -18.11
C ASP A 255 -5.89 -4.83 -17.18
N PRO A 256 -7.21 -4.56 -17.15
CA PRO A 256 -8.14 -5.28 -16.26
C PRO A 256 -8.19 -6.80 -16.50
N SER A 257 -7.80 -7.26 -17.70
CA SER A 257 -7.75 -8.68 -18.02
C SER A 257 -6.56 -9.40 -17.38
N GLN A 258 -5.52 -8.67 -17.01
CA GLN A 258 -4.30 -9.16 -16.37
C GLN A 258 -4.30 -8.88 -14.86
N SER A 259 -5.12 -7.93 -14.40
CA SER A 259 -5.17 -7.57 -12.99
C SER A 259 -5.70 -8.71 -12.12
N GLY A 260 -4.90 -9.10 -11.12
CA GLY A 260 -5.27 -10.08 -10.10
C GLY A 260 -6.09 -9.49 -8.95
N VAL A 261 -6.28 -8.17 -8.91
CA VAL A 261 -7.03 -7.43 -7.88
C VAL A 261 -8.17 -6.65 -8.52
N GLY A 262 -9.19 -6.28 -7.71
CA GLY A 262 -10.33 -5.52 -8.18
C GLY A 262 -9.97 -4.07 -8.56
N THR A 263 -10.67 -3.52 -9.55
CA THR A 263 -10.57 -2.11 -9.96
C THR A 263 -11.88 -1.38 -9.74
N ILE A 264 -11.81 -0.04 -9.61
CA ILE A 264 -12.99 0.82 -9.47
C ILE A 264 -13.25 1.52 -10.79
N VAL A 265 -14.37 1.21 -11.43
CA VAL A 265 -14.79 1.83 -12.68
C VAL A 265 -15.94 2.79 -12.42
N ALA A 266 -15.75 4.05 -12.77
CA ALA A 266 -16.81 5.06 -12.78
C ALA A 266 -17.51 5.08 -14.12
N THR A 267 -18.84 4.90 -14.13
CA THR A 267 -19.70 5.26 -15.25
C THR A 267 -20.17 6.69 -15.01
N THR A 268 -19.60 7.64 -15.75
CA THR A 268 -19.88 9.07 -15.57
C THR A 268 -21.31 9.43 -15.99
N PRO A 269 -21.86 10.60 -15.57
CA PRO A 269 -23.17 11.08 -16.01
C PRO A 269 -23.33 11.13 -17.53
N GLY A 270 -22.24 11.36 -18.27
CA GLY A 270 -22.22 11.31 -19.74
C GLY A 270 -22.14 9.91 -20.35
N GLY A 271 -22.19 8.84 -19.55
CA GLY A 271 -22.14 7.44 -20.00
C GLY A 271 -20.74 6.90 -20.28
N GLY A 272 -19.68 7.69 -20.13
CA GLY A 272 -18.29 7.24 -20.28
C GLY A 272 -17.86 6.37 -19.11
N LYS A 273 -17.12 5.30 -19.37
CA LYS A 273 -16.50 4.45 -18.34
C LYS A 273 -15.05 4.83 -18.17
N ILE A 274 -14.65 5.06 -16.93
CA ILE A 274 -13.27 5.45 -16.56
C ILE A 274 -12.83 4.54 -15.40
N ASP A 275 -11.71 3.84 -15.58
CA ASP A 275 -11.03 3.17 -14.47
C ASP A 275 -10.33 4.23 -13.62
N LEU A 276 -10.75 4.35 -12.35
CA LEU A 276 -10.25 5.37 -11.44
C LEU A 276 -8.85 5.07 -10.92
N LEU A 277 -8.43 3.79 -10.93
CA LEU A 277 -7.08 3.39 -10.55
C LEU A 277 -6.11 3.66 -11.69
N ALA A 278 -6.39 3.14 -12.89
CA ALA A 278 -5.55 3.32 -14.06
C ALA A 278 -5.38 4.81 -14.44
N SER A 279 -6.41 5.63 -14.24
CA SER A 279 -6.35 7.07 -14.50
C SER A 279 -5.68 7.88 -13.38
N GLY A 280 -5.34 7.29 -12.22
CA GLY A 280 -4.82 8.00 -11.06
C GLY A 280 -5.80 9.06 -10.53
N ALA A 281 -7.09 8.78 -10.63
CA ALA A 281 -8.16 9.76 -10.34
C ALA A 281 -8.41 9.95 -8.85
N ILE A 282 -7.98 9.04 -7.99
CA ILE A 282 -8.17 9.06 -6.54
C ILE A 282 -6.79 9.18 -5.88
N ARG A 283 -6.55 10.26 -5.13
CA ARG A 283 -5.23 10.59 -4.54
C ARG A 283 -5.24 10.71 -3.03
N SER A 284 -6.42 10.81 -2.41
CA SER A 284 -6.59 10.93 -0.97
C SER A 284 -7.96 10.35 -0.56
N GLY A 285 -8.22 10.25 0.75
CA GLY A 285 -9.36 9.55 1.30
C GLY A 285 -9.08 8.09 1.60
N SER A 286 -10.03 7.40 2.22
CA SER A 286 -9.87 5.99 2.62
C SER A 286 -9.65 5.05 1.42
N ILE A 287 -10.28 5.33 0.28
CA ILE A 287 -10.14 4.52 -0.94
C ILE A 287 -8.71 4.60 -1.48
N ALA A 288 -8.11 5.80 -1.56
CA ALA A 288 -6.72 5.96 -1.99
C ALA A 288 -5.74 5.20 -1.08
N ALA A 289 -5.91 5.33 0.24
CA ALA A 289 -5.10 4.61 1.21
C ALA A 289 -5.23 3.08 1.05
N ALA A 290 -6.46 2.59 0.88
CA ALA A 290 -6.72 1.17 0.69
C ALA A 290 -6.06 0.61 -0.58
N ILE A 291 -6.10 1.37 -1.69
CA ILE A 291 -5.43 1.01 -2.95
C ILE A 291 -3.91 0.96 -2.76
N GLU A 292 -3.31 2.00 -2.19
CA GLU A 292 -1.86 2.05 -2.00
C GLU A 292 -1.37 0.95 -1.06
N LEU A 293 -2.10 0.69 0.03
CA LEU A 293 -1.80 -0.41 0.95
C LEU A 293 -1.89 -1.77 0.26
N ARG A 294 -2.97 -2.02 -0.51
CA ARG A 294 -3.23 -3.29 -1.18
C ARG A 294 -2.24 -3.57 -2.31
N ASP A 295 -1.90 -2.55 -3.10
CA ASP A 295 -1.19 -2.72 -4.38
C ASP A 295 0.30 -2.40 -4.30
N THR A 296 0.75 -1.67 -3.26
CA THR A 296 2.15 -1.26 -3.11
C THR A 296 2.75 -1.74 -1.78
N VAL A 297 2.17 -1.33 -0.65
CA VAL A 297 2.78 -1.55 0.67
C VAL A 297 2.82 -3.02 1.06
N LEU A 298 1.67 -3.69 0.97
CA LEU A 298 1.56 -5.10 1.39
C LEU A 298 2.21 -6.07 0.39
N PRO A 299 2.18 -5.87 -0.95
CA PRO A 299 3.01 -6.63 -1.87
C PRO A 299 4.51 -6.49 -1.61
N GLN A 300 5.00 -5.29 -1.26
CA GLN A 300 6.40 -5.10 -0.86
C GLN A 300 6.73 -5.89 0.41
N ALA A 301 5.86 -5.87 1.42
CA ALA A 301 6.02 -6.66 2.64
C ALA A 301 6.01 -8.17 2.36
N GLN A 302 5.14 -8.64 1.46
CA GLN A 302 5.14 -10.03 0.98
C GLN A 302 6.47 -10.38 0.32
N ARG A 303 6.99 -9.50 -0.55
CA ARG A 303 8.28 -9.71 -1.23
C ARG A 303 9.44 -9.81 -0.23
N GLN A 304 9.45 -9.01 0.83
CA GLN A 304 10.46 -9.09 1.90
C GLN A 304 10.46 -10.47 2.58
N LEU A 305 9.28 -11.00 2.86
CA LEU A 305 9.13 -12.33 3.47
C LEU A 305 9.51 -13.45 2.49
N ASP A 306 9.15 -13.32 1.22
CA ASP A 306 9.51 -14.28 0.16
C ASP A 306 11.04 -14.30 -0.06
N ASP A 307 11.68 -13.13 -0.10
CA ASP A 307 13.13 -13.00 -0.21
C ASP A 307 13.85 -13.58 1.01
N LEU A 308 13.29 -13.39 2.23
CA LEU A 308 13.82 -14.01 3.43
C LEU A 308 13.73 -15.55 3.37
N ALA A 309 12.57 -16.08 3.00
CA ALA A 309 12.37 -17.52 2.85
C ALA A 309 13.33 -18.11 1.79
N ALA A 310 13.49 -17.43 0.65
CA ALA A 310 14.43 -17.80 -0.40
C ALA A 310 15.89 -17.72 0.09
N GLY A 311 16.24 -16.67 0.81
CA GLY A 311 17.56 -16.49 1.42
C GLY A 311 17.91 -17.61 2.40
N LEU A 312 16.96 -18.01 3.26
CA LEU A 312 17.09 -19.15 4.17
C LEU A 312 17.32 -20.45 3.40
N SER A 313 16.48 -20.75 2.42
CA SER A 313 16.60 -21.98 1.62
C SER A 313 17.92 -22.02 0.85
N ARG A 314 18.27 -20.95 0.14
CA ARG A 314 19.53 -20.81 -0.60
C ARG A 314 20.76 -20.87 0.31
N ALA A 315 20.69 -20.35 1.55
CA ALA A 315 21.79 -20.42 2.50
C ALA A 315 22.11 -21.87 2.90
N MET A 316 21.09 -22.74 2.91
CA MET A 316 21.25 -24.15 3.26
C MET A 316 21.67 -25.02 2.07
N SER A 317 21.17 -24.72 0.85
CA SER A 317 21.27 -25.59 -0.31
C SER A 317 22.27 -25.13 -1.38
N ASP A 318 22.65 -23.83 -1.40
CA ASP A 318 23.39 -23.25 -2.50
C ASP A 318 24.83 -22.87 -2.12
N ARG A 319 25.70 -22.97 -3.12
CA ARG A 319 27.03 -22.34 -3.13
C ARG A 319 26.95 -21.02 -3.90
N LEU A 320 27.47 -19.95 -3.31
CA LEU A 320 27.67 -18.70 -4.03
C LEU A 320 28.91 -18.83 -4.93
N ALA A 321 28.74 -18.76 -6.23
CA ALA A 321 29.81 -18.65 -7.20
C ALA A 321 30.06 -17.17 -7.53
N THR A 322 31.28 -16.70 -7.27
CA THR A 322 31.73 -15.35 -7.59
C THR A 322 32.75 -15.42 -8.71
N GLY A 323 32.58 -14.61 -9.74
CA GLY A 323 33.53 -14.50 -10.82
C GLY A 323 34.88 -13.94 -10.34
N THR A 324 35.96 -14.54 -10.77
CA THR A 324 37.34 -14.10 -10.53
C THR A 324 37.96 -13.63 -11.84
N ALA A 325 38.81 -12.59 -11.77
CA ALA A 325 39.53 -12.16 -12.96
C ALA A 325 40.41 -13.30 -13.50
N PRO A 326 40.52 -13.49 -14.83
CA PRO A 326 41.36 -14.51 -15.40
C PRO A 326 42.82 -14.35 -14.97
N THR A 327 43.49 -15.43 -14.58
CA THR A 327 44.88 -15.45 -14.08
C THR A 327 45.93 -15.49 -15.18
N ASP A 328 45.52 -15.74 -16.43
CA ASP A 328 46.40 -15.84 -17.61
C ASP A 328 46.65 -14.48 -18.31
N GLY A 329 46.23 -13.37 -17.70
CA GLY A 329 46.37 -12.02 -18.25
C GLY A 329 45.25 -11.61 -19.20
N THR A 330 44.27 -12.48 -19.49
CA THR A 330 43.09 -12.11 -20.30
C THR A 330 42.28 -11.04 -19.55
N LYS A 331 41.90 -9.96 -20.25
CA LYS A 331 41.14 -8.84 -19.72
C LYS A 331 39.70 -8.83 -20.23
N GLY A 332 38.84 -8.11 -19.51
CA GLY A 332 37.47 -7.84 -19.98
C GLY A 332 36.43 -8.87 -19.57
N GLY A 333 36.73 -9.73 -18.58
CA GLY A 333 35.76 -10.71 -18.11
C GLY A 333 36.12 -11.44 -16.85
N PHE A 334 35.41 -12.53 -16.58
CA PHE A 334 35.51 -13.32 -15.36
C PHE A 334 35.46 -14.82 -15.63
N ASP A 335 36.21 -15.56 -14.83
CA ASP A 335 36.08 -17.02 -14.70
C ASP A 335 35.11 -17.31 -13.55
N ILE A 336 34.04 -18.08 -13.79
CA ILE A 336 33.02 -18.43 -12.79
C ILE A 336 32.70 -19.93 -12.84
N ASP A 337 32.65 -20.57 -11.67
CA ASP A 337 32.30 -21.99 -11.57
C ASP A 337 30.78 -22.18 -11.44
N LEU A 338 30.16 -22.65 -12.52
CA LEU A 338 28.73 -22.94 -12.62
C LEU A 338 28.41 -24.45 -12.54
N THR A 339 29.34 -25.25 -11.99
CA THR A 339 29.13 -26.70 -11.79
C THR A 339 27.87 -26.93 -10.93
N GLY A 340 26.90 -27.66 -11.47
CA GLY A 340 25.63 -27.93 -10.80
C GLY A 340 24.51 -26.95 -11.13
N LEU A 341 24.73 -25.95 -12.02
CA LEU A 341 23.70 -24.95 -12.39
C LEU A 341 22.36 -25.63 -12.70
N SER A 342 21.30 -25.24 -12.02
CA SER A 342 19.95 -25.80 -12.15
C SER A 342 18.95 -24.74 -12.60
N ALA A 343 17.77 -25.14 -13.08
CA ALA A 343 16.71 -24.18 -13.41
C ALA A 343 16.45 -23.25 -12.23
N GLY A 344 16.37 -21.94 -12.49
CA GLY A 344 16.19 -20.89 -11.49
C GLY A 344 17.46 -20.39 -10.80
N ASN A 345 18.63 -21.07 -10.96
CA ASN A 345 19.91 -20.57 -10.48
C ASN A 345 20.39 -19.39 -11.33
N ALA A 346 19.94 -18.19 -11.00
CA ALA A 346 20.26 -17.00 -11.79
C ALA A 346 21.76 -16.70 -11.81
N LEU A 347 22.28 -16.43 -13.01
CA LEU A 347 23.61 -15.88 -13.24
C LEU A 347 23.48 -14.38 -13.47
N THR A 348 24.02 -13.58 -12.56
CA THR A 348 24.00 -12.12 -12.65
C THR A 348 25.35 -11.61 -13.16
N LEU A 349 25.31 -10.87 -14.27
CA LEU A 349 26.45 -10.18 -14.86
C LEU A 349 26.24 -8.68 -14.69
N THR A 350 27.13 -7.99 -13.98
CA THR A 350 27.13 -6.53 -13.91
C THR A 350 27.99 -5.97 -15.05
N VAL A 351 27.38 -5.19 -15.91
CA VAL A 351 28.05 -4.56 -17.06
C VAL A 351 28.05 -3.05 -16.91
N GLN A 352 29.12 -2.41 -17.33
CA GLN A 352 29.28 -0.97 -17.36
C GLN A 352 29.39 -0.51 -18.81
N ASP A 353 28.57 0.45 -19.19
CA ASP A 353 28.60 1.05 -20.51
C ASP A 353 29.69 2.12 -20.65
N GLY A 354 29.85 2.68 -21.86
CA GLY A 354 30.85 3.72 -22.13
C GLY A 354 30.63 5.04 -21.40
N SER A 355 29.44 5.25 -20.78
CA SER A 355 29.13 6.41 -19.95
C SER A 355 29.47 6.20 -18.47
N GLY A 356 29.87 4.97 -18.09
CA GLY A 356 30.13 4.59 -16.71
C GLY A 356 28.89 4.06 -15.97
N THR A 357 27.73 4.01 -16.62
CA THR A 357 26.50 3.49 -16.01
C THR A 357 26.55 1.97 -15.90
N GLN A 358 26.29 1.45 -14.68
CA GLN A 358 26.23 0.03 -14.42
C GLN A 358 24.78 -0.49 -14.53
N ARG A 359 24.64 -1.68 -15.10
CA ARG A 359 23.37 -2.42 -15.16
C ARG A 359 23.62 -3.91 -15.02
N ASN A 360 22.61 -4.61 -14.52
CA ASN A 360 22.66 -6.06 -14.39
C ASN A 360 21.99 -6.74 -15.60
N ILE A 361 22.61 -7.83 -16.06
CA ILE A 361 22.01 -8.82 -16.94
C ILE A 361 21.84 -10.08 -16.12
N ILE A 362 20.61 -10.56 -15.98
CA ILE A 362 20.28 -11.76 -15.21
C ILE A 362 19.87 -12.85 -16.20
N LEU A 363 20.69 -13.89 -16.30
CA LEU A 363 20.37 -15.07 -17.09
C LEU A 363 19.69 -16.09 -16.17
N VAL A 364 18.47 -16.49 -16.54
CA VAL A 364 17.66 -17.43 -15.75
C VAL A 364 17.52 -18.75 -16.52
N PRO A 365 18.18 -19.82 -16.07
CA PRO A 365 18.06 -21.13 -16.70
C PRO A 365 16.70 -21.78 -16.43
N SER A 366 16.17 -22.47 -17.41
CA SER A 366 14.93 -23.25 -17.42
C SER A 366 15.17 -24.62 -18.03
N TYR A 367 14.41 -25.62 -17.61
CA TYR A 367 14.37 -26.93 -18.25
C TYR A 367 13.33 -27.01 -19.36
N GLN A 368 12.49 -25.98 -19.51
CA GLN A 368 11.49 -25.89 -20.58
C GLN A 368 12.09 -25.34 -21.87
N SER A 369 11.54 -25.79 -23.01
CA SER A 369 11.90 -25.29 -24.34
C SER A 369 10.61 -25.03 -25.14
N PRO A 370 10.28 -23.76 -25.43
CA PRO A 370 11.00 -22.54 -25.07
C PRO A 370 10.93 -22.26 -23.56
N PRO A 371 11.88 -21.47 -23.02
CA PRO A 371 11.85 -21.10 -21.62
C PRO A 371 10.64 -20.19 -21.33
N PRO A 372 10.09 -20.21 -20.09
CA PRO A 372 8.95 -19.37 -19.74
C PRO A 372 9.34 -17.88 -19.72
N ALA A 373 8.37 -17.01 -20.00
CA ALA A 373 8.53 -15.58 -19.78
C ALA A 373 8.66 -15.30 -18.28
N ILE A 374 9.60 -14.43 -17.92
CA ILE A 374 9.84 -14.06 -16.53
C ILE A 374 9.26 -12.65 -16.31
N PRO A 375 8.26 -12.50 -15.44
CA PRO A 375 7.66 -11.20 -15.16
C PRO A 375 8.69 -10.21 -14.58
N ALA A 376 8.57 -8.95 -14.97
CA ALA A 376 9.41 -7.89 -14.44
C ALA A 376 9.28 -7.81 -12.90
N GLY A 377 10.38 -7.50 -12.21
CA GLY A 377 10.40 -7.37 -10.76
C GLY A 377 10.39 -8.68 -9.97
N THR A 378 10.35 -9.85 -10.63
CA THR A 378 10.36 -11.16 -9.94
C THR A 378 11.76 -11.71 -9.69
N THR A 379 12.80 -11.12 -10.30
CA THR A 379 14.21 -11.44 -10.05
C THR A 379 14.79 -10.59 -8.91
N ASP A 380 16.06 -10.81 -8.58
CA ASP A 380 16.75 -10.06 -7.51
C ASP A 380 16.95 -8.57 -7.86
N ASP A 381 16.90 -8.19 -9.14
CA ASP A 381 16.98 -6.80 -9.60
C ASP A 381 15.82 -6.50 -10.56
N ALA A 382 14.90 -5.62 -10.12
CA ALA A 382 13.74 -5.21 -10.91
C ALA A 382 14.12 -4.42 -12.18
N ASN A 383 15.31 -3.79 -12.18
CA ASN A 383 15.81 -2.96 -13.29
C ASN A 383 16.75 -3.71 -14.23
N ALA A 384 17.03 -4.99 -13.97
CA ALA A 384 17.92 -5.79 -14.78
C ALA A 384 17.31 -6.17 -16.14
N THR A 385 18.18 -6.39 -17.13
CA THR A 385 17.80 -7.11 -18.34
C THR A 385 17.75 -8.60 -18.03
N VAL A 386 16.55 -9.20 -18.02
CA VAL A 386 16.36 -10.62 -17.69
C VAL A 386 16.28 -11.43 -18.98
N ILE A 387 17.11 -12.48 -19.08
CA ILE A 387 17.20 -13.37 -20.26
C ILE A 387 16.93 -14.79 -19.80
N PRO A 388 15.74 -15.36 -20.04
CA PRO A 388 15.49 -16.79 -19.82
C PRO A 388 16.14 -17.61 -20.92
N PHE A 389 16.68 -18.78 -20.55
CA PHE A 389 17.33 -19.68 -21.52
C PHE A 389 17.17 -21.14 -21.09
N THR A 390 17.19 -22.05 -22.07
CA THR A 390 17.00 -23.49 -21.84
C THR A 390 18.32 -24.18 -21.55
N ILE A 391 18.34 -25.03 -20.51
CA ILE A 391 19.44 -25.94 -20.18
C ILE A 391 18.92 -27.38 -20.05
N PRO A 392 19.76 -28.41 -20.30
CA PRO A 392 19.36 -29.78 -20.00
C PRO A 392 19.18 -30.04 -18.52
N GLN A 393 18.27 -30.95 -18.16
CA GLN A 393 18.06 -31.36 -16.77
C GLN A 393 19.33 -31.96 -16.16
N PRO A 394 19.54 -31.83 -14.83
CA PRO A 394 20.65 -32.49 -14.17
C PRO A 394 20.49 -34.01 -14.21
N GLY A 395 21.60 -34.71 -14.47
CA GLY A 395 21.62 -36.17 -14.56
C GLY A 395 22.98 -36.71 -14.93
N PRO A 396 23.16 -38.06 -14.88
CA PRO A 396 24.38 -38.70 -15.33
C PRO A 396 24.63 -38.39 -16.81
N GLY A 397 25.81 -37.82 -17.12
CA GLY A 397 26.20 -37.50 -18.51
C GLY A 397 25.76 -36.13 -19.00
N ARG A 398 25.24 -35.23 -18.15
CA ARG A 398 25.02 -33.84 -18.54
C ARG A 398 26.35 -33.19 -18.93
N ASP A 399 26.48 -32.82 -20.19
CA ASP A 399 27.70 -32.19 -20.72
C ASP A 399 27.75 -30.70 -20.32
N PRO A 400 28.80 -30.27 -19.57
CA PRO A 400 29.00 -28.85 -19.26
C PRO A 400 29.11 -27.95 -20.49
N ALA A 401 29.57 -28.50 -21.63
CA ALA A 401 29.64 -27.75 -22.88
C ALA A 401 28.25 -27.32 -23.37
N THR A 402 27.22 -28.14 -23.20
CA THR A 402 25.84 -27.78 -23.57
C THR A 402 25.34 -26.60 -22.77
N VAL A 403 25.65 -26.53 -21.47
CA VAL A 403 25.27 -25.40 -20.60
C VAL A 403 26.03 -24.14 -21.01
N ARG A 404 27.33 -24.25 -21.29
CA ARG A 404 28.16 -23.16 -21.78
C ARG A 404 27.60 -22.57 -23.12
N ASP A 405 27.28 -23.43 -24.06
CA ASP A 405 26.79 -23.03 -25.37
C ASP A 405 25.40 -22.39 -25.29
N ALA A 406 24.54 -22.84 -24.34
CA ALA A 406 23.27 -22.22 -24.04
C ALA A 406 23.45 -20.81 -23.44
N ILE A 407 24.40 -20.61 -22.53
CA ILE A 407 24.72 -19.28 -21.97
C ILE A 407 25.28 -18.36 -23.09
N ALA A 408 26.16 -18.88 -23.95
CA ALA A 408 26.71 -18.12 -25.08
C ALA A 408 25.59 -17.67 -26.05
N ALA A 409 24.67 -18.57 -26.37
CA ALA A 409 23.51 -18.25 -27.22
C ALA A 409 22.59 -17.19 -26.58
N ALA A 410 22.33 -17.27 -25.26
CA ALA A 410 21.51 -16.32 -24.52
C ALA A 410 22.14 -14.92 -24.47
N LEU A 411 23.45 -14.83 -24.29
CA LEU A 411 24.18 -13.55 -24.23
C LEU A 411 24.37 -12.90 -25.61
N GLY A 412 24.41 -13.69 -26.66
CA GLY A 412 24.59 -13.19 -28.04
C GLY A 412 26.00 -12.66 -28.33
N GLY A 413 26.16 -12.01 -29.49
CA GLY A 413 27.47 -11.64 -30.04
C GLY A 413 28.29 -10.59 -29.28
N GLY A 414 27.74 -9.99 -28.25
CA GLY A 414 28.44 -9.02 -27.38
C GLY A 414 29.33 -9.67 -26.30
N TYR A 415 29.29 -11.01 -26.20
CA TYR A 415 30.03 -11.76 -25.20
C TYR A 415 30.61 -13.05 -25.80
N SER A 416 31.76 -13.48 -25.27
CA SER A 416 32.36 -14.77 -25.56
C SER A 416 32.31 -15.63 -24.32
N VAL A 417 31.80 -16.86 -24.45
CA VAL A 417 31.74 -17.83 -23.33
C VAL A 417 32.55 -19.07 -23.75
N SER A 418 33.54 -19.41 -22.92
CA SER A 418 34.43 -20.56 -23.12
C SER A 418 34.65 -21.29 -21.79
N SER A 419 35.27 -22.49 -21.82
CA SER A 419 35.69 -23.17 -20.61
C SER A 419 36.83 -22.37 -19.93
N ALA A 420 36.77 -22.21 -18.60
CA ALA A 420 37.84 -21.56 -17.86
C ALA A 420 39.10 -22.47 -17.85
N PRO A 421 40.28 -21.97 -18.26
CA PRO A 421 41.50 -22.77 -18.26
C PRO A 421 41.86 -23.23 -16.82
N GLY A 422 42.12 -24.54 -16.65
CA GLY A 422 42.49 -25.13 -15.37
C GLY A 422 41.36 -25.19 -14.32
N GLY A 423 40.13 -24.78 -14.69
CA GLY A 423 38.96 -24.85 -13.84
C GLY A 423 38.28 -26.21 -13.78
N ALA A 424 37.29 -26.37 -12.90
CA ALA A 424 36.38 -27.52 -12.90
C ALA A 424 35.63 -27.64 -14.24
N ALA A 425 35.07 -28.82 -14.53
CA ALA A 425 34.36 -29.08 -15.80
C ALA A 425 33.21 -28.09 -16.09
N GLY A 426 32.56 -27.54 -15.07
CA GLY A 426 31.52 -26.51 -15.18
C GLY A 426 32.03 -25.07 -15.01
N ALA A 427 33.34 -24.84 -14.89
CA ALA A 427 33.91 -23.51 -14.80
C ALA A 427 33.97 -22.87 -16.21
N MET A 428 33.45 -21.67 -16.30
CA MET A 428 33.28 -20.93 -17.54
C MET A 428 33.95 -19.57 -17.48
N ARG A 429 34.54 -19.18 -18.59
CA ARG A 429 35.08 -17.84 -18.80
C ARG A 429 34.10 -17.03 -19.64
N ILE A 430 33.66 -15.90 -19.13
CA ILE A 430 32.77 -14.96 -19.80
C ILE A 430 33.55 -13.67 -20.04
N LEU A 431 33.71 -13.28 -21.30
CA LEU A 431 34.41 -12.07 -21.71
C LEU A 431 33.44 -11.15 -22.45
N SER A 432 33.52 -9.85 -22.21
CA SER A 432 32.88 -8.88 -23.09
C SER A 432 33.70 -8.69 -24.37
N THR A 433 33.02 -8.79 -25.51
CA THR A 433 33.60 -8.54 -26.85
C THR A 433 33.03 -7.29 -27.51
N GLY A 434 32.04 -6.65 -26.84
CA GLY A 434 31.38 -5.41 -27.26
C GLY A 434 31.89 -4.16 -26.51
N GLY A 435 31.17 -3.06 -26.63
CA GLY A 435 31.53 -1.78 -26.02
C GLY A 435 31.29 -1.66 -24.52
N ALA A 436 30.62 -2.63 -23.89
CA ALA A 436 30.38 -2.65 -22.45
C ALA A 436 31.46 -3.45 -21.72
N THR A 437 31.87 -3.01 -20.53
CA THR A 437 32.85 -3.71 -19.70
C THR A 437 32.11 -4.59 -18.67
N LEU A 438 32.49 -5.87 -18.57
CA LEU A 438 32.01 -6.74 -17.51
C LEU A 438 32.72 -6.40 -16.19
N VAL A 439 31.96 -6.00 -15.16
CA VAL A 439 32.48 -5.49 -13.88
C VAL A 439 32.38 -6.56 -12.80
N ALA A 440 31.35 -7.41 -12.84
CA ALA A 440 31.16 -8.51 -11.91
C ALA A 440 30.39 -9.66 -12.55
N ALA A 441 30.58 -10.86 -12.03
CA ALA A 441 29.79 -12.04 -12.31
C ALA A 441 29.51 -12.79 -11.01
N SER A 442 28.28 -13.24 -10.79
CA SER A 442 27.91 -14.03 -9.63
C SER A 442 26.73 -14.95 -9.92
N ALA A 443 26.68 -16.11 -9.26
CA ALA A 443 25.53 -17.01 -9.34
C ALA A 443 25.32 -17.71 -7.99
N SER A 444 24.07 -18.00 -7.66
CA SER A 444 23.72 -18.91 -6.56
C SER A 444 23.45 -20.27 -7.17
N VAL A 445 24.31 -21.25 -6.92
CA VAL A 445 24.25 -22.56 -7.56
C VAL A 445 23.85 -23.62 -6.54
N THR A 446 22.68 -24.22 -6.71
CA THR A 446 22.16 -25.26 -5.83
C THR A 446 23.03 -26.52 -5.94
N GLN A 447 23.60 -26.95 -4.82
CA GLN A 447 24.55 -28.07 -4.77
C GLN A 447 23.87 -29.42 -4.55
N VAL A 448 22.64 -29.41 -4.05
CA VAL A 448 21.81 -30.61 -3.85
C VAL A 448 20.99 -30.90 -5.09
N THR A 449 20.84 -32.15 -5.46
CA THR A 449 20.18 -32.58 -6.70
C THR A 449 18.68 -32.80 -6.54
N SER A 450 18.22 -33.02 -5.29
CA SER A 450 16.81 -33.21 -4.93
C SER A 450 16.60 -32.95 -3.45
N SER A 451 15.35 -32.86 -3.02
CA SER A 451 15.01 -32.75 -1.59
C SER A 451 15.38 -34.00 -0.78
N SER A 452 15.59 -35.14 -1.42
CA SER A 452 16.08 -36.38 -0.78
C SER A 452 17.60 -36.48 -0.73
N ASP A 453 18.33 -35.56 -1.34
CA ASP A 453 19.80 -35.51 -1.33
C ASP A 453 20.33 -34.91 0.00
N ILE A 454 20.15 -35.64 1.08
CA ILE A 454 20.50 -35.23 2.46
C ILE A 454 21.87 -35.77 2.93
N LYS A 455 22.51 -36.65 2.15
CA LYS A 455 23.79 -37.31 2.46
C LYS A 455 24.88 -36.97 1.44
N GLY A 456 24.79 -35.84 0.76
CA GLY A 456 25.75 -35.42 -0.26
C GLY A 456 27.16 -35.20 0.29
N SER A 457 28.13 -35.11 -0.64
CA SER A 457 29.56 -34.88 -0.32
C SER A 457 29.89 -33.42 0.00
N THR A 458 28.90 -32.55 0.04
CA THR A 458 29.05 -31.11 0.29
C THR A 458 28.49 -30.73 1.65
N THR A 459 28.81 -29.53 2.13
CA THR A 459 28.25 -28.98 3.37
C THR A 459 26.79 -28.57 3.26
N GLN A 460 26.29 -28.40 2.05
CA GLN A 460 24.90 -28.00 1.75
C GLN A 460 23.93 -29.16 2.04
N ILE A 461 22.71 -28.79 2.43
CA ILE A 461 21.59 -29.69 2.70
C ILE A 461 20.27 -28.99 2.38
N PRO A 462 19.29 -29.68 1.77
CA PRO A 462 17.98 -29.08 1.50
C PRO A 462 17.12 -29.05 2.79
N LEU A 463 17.51 -28.19 3.75
CA LEU A 463 16.83 -28.11 5.05
C LEU A 463 15.43 -27.48 4.90
N PHE A 464 15.29 -26.46 4.05
CA PHE A 464 14.01 -25.84 3.74
C PHE A 464 13.58 -26.17 2.30
N VAL A 465 12.31 -26.46 2.13
CA VAL A 465 11.69 -26.90 0.88
C VAL A 465 10.41 -26.15 0.58
N ASP A 466 9.92 -26.21 -0.67
CA ASP A 466 8.70 -25.56 -1.11
C ASP A 466 7.50 -26.50 -0.97
N GLY A 467 6.60 -26.14 -0.07
CA GLY A 467 5.30 -26.77 0.13
C GLY A 467 5.33 -28.19 0.70
N ALA A 468 4.13 -28.75 0.81
CA ALA A 468 3.92 -30.09 1.35
C ALA A 468 4.48 -31.21 0.45
N SER A 469 4.72 -30.94 -0.84
CA SER A 469 5.39 -31.86 -1.76
C SER A 469 6.91 -31.93 -1.53
N ALA A 470 7.45 -31.12 -0.63
CA ALA A 470 8.86 -31.00 -0.34
C ALA A 470 9.71 -30.76 -1.61
N ALA A 471 9.23 -29.90 -2.52
CA ALA A 471 9.97 -29.55 -3.73
C ALA A 471 11.24 -28.77 -3.35
N LEU A 472 12.35 -29.11 -4.02
CA LEU A 472 13.61 -28.38 -3.83
C LEU A 472 13.42 -26.92 -4.31
N TYR A 473 13.79 -25.96 -3.47
CA TYR A 473 13.78 -24.56 -3.87
C TYR A 473 15.06 -24.22 -4.62
N THR A 474 14.92 -23.80 -5.86
CA THR A 474 16.03 -23.35 -6.72
C THR A 474 15.81 -21.93 -7.27
N GLY A 475 14.60 -21.37 -7.07
CA GLY A 475 14.15 -20.12 -7.70
C GLY A 475 13.62 -20.32 -9.12
N SER A 476 13.23 -21.53 -9.49
CA SER A 476 12.73 -21.87 -10.84
C SER A 476 11.43 -21.14 -11.19
N PHE A 477 11.26 -20.87 -12.48
CA PHE A 477 10.04 -20.36 -13.10
C PHE A 477 9.31 -21.41 -13.95
N ASP A 478 9.80 -22.65 -14.01
CA ASP A 478 9.27 -23.70 -14.88
C ASP A 478 7.81 -24.09 -14.59
N GLY A 479 7.38 -24.00 -13.34
CA GLY A 479 5.99 -24.21 -12.91
C GLY A 479 5.31 -22.94 -12.38
N GLY A 480 5.76 -21.78 -12.82
CA GLY A 480 5.48 -20.50 -12.20
C GLY A 480 6.59 -20.09 -11.23
N SER A 481 6.57 -18.85 -10.74
CA SER A 481 7.60 -18.36 -9.81
C SER A 481 7.60 -19.15 -8.50
N GLN A 482 8.67 -19.89 -8.22
CA GLN A 482 8.86 -20.49 -6.89
C GLN A 482 9.01 -19.41 -5.81
N LEU A 483 9.56 -18.25 -6.14
CA LEU A 483 9.80 -17.17 -5.20
C LEU A 483 8.51 -16.54 -4.69
N THR A 484 7.58 -16.20 -5.60
CA THR A 484 6.35 -15.50 -5.24
C THR A 484 5.46 -16.39 -4.35
N GLY A 485 5.18 -15.92 -3.13
CA GLY A 485 4.44 -16.65 -2.12
C GLY A 485 5.21 -17.79 -1.45
N PHE A 486 6.53 -17.86 -1.64
CA PHE A 486 7.35 -18.91 -1.01
C PHE A 486 7.33 -18.81 0.52
N ALA A 487 7.27 -17.61 1.07
CA ALA A 487 7.12 -17.40 2.51
C ALA A 487 5.92 -18.14 3.13
N GLN A 488 4.83 -18.29 2.37
CA GLN A 488 3.64 -19.04 2.82
C GLN A 488 3.83 -20.55 2.73
N ARG A 489 4.74 -21.02 1.89
CA ARG A 489 4.94 -22.42 1.54
C ARG A 489 6.21 -23.02 2.13
N ILE A 490 7.13 -22.21 2.65
CA ILE A 490 8.40 -22.68 3.23
C ILE A 490 8.12 -23.70 4.35
N ALA A 491 8.78 -24.84 4.28
CA ALA A 491 8.64 -25.90 5.26
C ALA A 491 9.99 -26.58 5.53
N VAL A 492 10.15 -27.17 6.71
CA VAL A 492 11.31 -28.02 6.99
C VAL A 492 11.17 -29.34 6.21
N ASN A 493 12.24 -29.75 5.56
CA ASN A 493 12.26 -30.96 4.74
C ASN A 493 11.99 -32.23 5.57
N PRO A 494 10.91 -32.98 5.27
CA PRO A 494 10.60 -34.23 5.97
C PRO A 494 11.73 -35.28 5.94
N ALA A 495 12.51 -35.31 4.84
CA ALA A 495 13.66 -36.24 4.74
C ALA A 495 14.75 -35.93 5.77
N VAL A 496 14.99 -34.63 6.05
CA VAL A 496 15.96 -34.22 7.12
C VAL A 496 15.39 -34.49 8.50
N VAL A 497 14.09 -34.25 8.71
CA VAL A 497 13.39 -34.57 9.97
C VAL A 497 13.49 -36.08 10.27
N GLY A 498 13.24 -36.92 9.25
CA GLY A 498 13.34 -38.38 9.37
C GLY A 498 14.78 -38.91 9.54
N SER A 499 15.79 -38.06 9.27
CA SER A 499 17.20 -38.43 9.35
C SER A 499 18.05 -37.28 9.92
N ALA A 500 17.81 -36.91 11.19
CA ALA A 500 18.50 -35.80 11.87
C ALA A 500 20.04 -35.92 11.87
N GLY A 501 20.58 -37.14 11.68
CA GLY A 501 22.01 -37.38 11.49
C GLY A 501 22.59 -36.70 10.25
N SER A 502 21.76 -36.41 9.24
CA SER A 502 22.16 -35.68 8.02
C SER A 502 22.61 -34.24 8.29
N LEU A 503 22.21 -33.64 9.40
CA LEU A 503 22.67 -32.29 9.81
C LEU A 503 24.19 -32.23 10.07
N VAL A 504 24.85 -33.37 10.35
CA VAL A 504 26.30 -33.45 10.65
C VAL A 504 27.03 -34.39 9.71
N GLY A 505 26.36 -35.39 9.12
CA GLY A 505 26.98 -36.41 8.27
C GLY A 505 27.26 -35.94 6.86
N ILE A 506 28.51 -36.01 6.37
CA ILE A 506 28.91 -35.74 4.99
C ILE A 506 29.51 -37.06 4.45
N THR A 507 28.99 -37.58 3.33
CA THR A 507 29.53 -38.76 2.66
C THR A 507 30.48 -38.35 1.53
N GLY A 508 31.64 -39.04 1.38
CA GLY A 508 32.53 -38.87 0.22
C GLY A 508 33.86 -38.19 0.45
N THR A 509 34.21 -37.82 1.66
CA THR A 509 35.55 -37.29 1.99
C THR A 509 36.48 -38.38 2.54
N GLY A 510 36.70 -39.47 1.83
CA GLY A 510 37.78 -40.46 2.05
C GLY A 510 37.95 -41.17 3.42
N ALA A 511 37.54 -40.58 4.48
CA ALA A 511 37.33 -41.14 5.81
C ALA A 511 35.87 -40.82 6.12
N GLY A 512 34.99 -41.82 6.20
CA GLY A 512 33.56 -41.64 6.46
C GLY A 512 33.36 -40.61 7.55
N SER A 513 32.69 -39.52 7.22
CA SER A 513 32.44 -38.42 8.16
C SER A 513 31.74 -39.01 9.38
N SER A 514 32.48 -39.04 10.49
CA SER A 514 31.95 -39.53 11.76
C SER A 514 30.79 -38.65 12.18
N ASN A 515 29.81 -39.20 12.87
CA ASN A 515 28.72 -38.43 13.49
C ASN A 515 29.23 -37.33 14.45
N GLY A 516 30.54 -37.13 14.53
CA GLY A 516 31.25 -36.14 15.35
C GLY A 516 31.80 -34.94 14.59
N ASP A 517 31.45 -34.74 13.30
CA ASP A 517 31.95 -33.63 12.50
C ASP A 517 31.00 -32.42 12.54
N GLY A 518 31.47 -31.30 13.10
CA GLY A 518 30.75 -30.02 13.16
C GLY A 518 30.87 -29.15 11.92
N THR A 519 31.57 -29.62 10.86
CA THR A 519 31.84 -28.81 9.63
C THR A 519 30.56 -28.35 8.94
N ARG A 520 29.57 -29.23 8.75
CA ARG A 520 28.31 -28.87 8.11
C ARG A 520 27.54 -27.83 8.91
N PRO A 521 27.18 -28.02 10.21
CA PRO A 521 26.41 -27.00 10.92
C PRO A 521 27.20 -25.68 11.06
N GLN A 522 28.52 -25.70 11.16
CA GLN A 522 29.33 -24.46 11.13
C GLN A 522 29.25 -23.75 9.77
N ALA A 523 29.29 -24.48 8.66
CA ALA A 523 29.16 -23.92 7.32
C ALA A 523 27.76 -23.32 7.11
N LEU A 524 26.70 -24.00 7.58
CA LEU A 524 25.32 -23.51 7.51
C LEU A 524 25.13 -22.22 8.35
N TYR A 525 25.71 -22.20 9.57
CA TYR A 525 25.74 -20.99 10.40
C TYR A 525 26.43 -19.83 9.67
N SER A 526 27.61 -20.05 9.09
CA SER A 526 28.36 -19.02 8.35
C SER A 526 27.63 -18.56 7.09
N ALA A 527 26.89 -19.46 6.43
CA ALA A 527 26.08 -19.11 5.26
C ALA A 527 24.91 -18.16 5.59
N LEU A 528 24.39 -18.21 6.83
CA LEU A 528 23.32 -17.32 7.30
C LEU A 528 23.86 -15.97 7.82
N THR A 529 25.01 -15.97 8.48
CA THR A 529 25.48 -14.80 9.23
C THR A 529 26.63 -14.04 8.56
N GLY A 530 27.40 -14.70 7.70
CA GLY A 530 28.60 -14.12 7.09
C GLY A 530 28.57 -14.02 5.55
N THR A 531 27.84 -14.92 4.89
CA THR A 531 27.80 -14.94 3.41
C THR A 531 26.89 -13.85 2.87
N GLN A 532 27.46 -12.94 2.09
CA GLN A 532 26.70 -11.85 1.45
C GLN A 532 25.94 -12.37 0.23
N ARG A 533 24.62 -12.17 0.20
CA ARG A 533 23.70 -12.57 -0.86
C ARG A 533 23.00 -11.35 -1.44
N LEU A 534 22.49 -11.47 -2.67
CA LEU A 534 21.63 -10.48 -3.26
C LEU A 534 20.18 -10.73 -2.84
N PHE A 535 19.53 -9.66 -2.37
CA PHE A 535 18.11 -9.60 -2.10
C PHE A 535 17.48 -8.56 -3.01
N SER A 536 16.23 -8.78 -3.39
CA SER A 536 15.55 -7.98 -4.40
C SER A 536 15.50 -6.50 -4.07
N SER A 537 15.72 -5.66 -5.08
CA SER A 537 15.40 -4.23 -5.02
C SER A 537 13.91 -4.00 -4.73
N SER A 538 13.02 -4.90 -5.16
CA SER A 538 11.58 -4.85 -4.87
C SER A 538 11.25 -5.02 -3.38
N SER A 539 12.19 -5.48 -2.53
CA SER A 539 12.03 -5.50 -1.07
C SER A 539 12.06 -4.09 -0.45
N GLY A 540 12.64 -3.11 -1.14
CA GLY A 540 12.72 -1.71 -0.69
C GLY A 540 13.65 -1.46 0.51
N ILE A 541 14.49 -2.41 0.93
CA ILE A 541 15.33 -2.27 2.13
C ILE A 541 16.46 -1.26 1.93
N SER A 542 17.11 -1.27 0.75
CA SER A 542 18.15 -0.30 0.39
C SER A 542 17.69 0.67 -0.70
N GLY A 543 16.38 0.84 -0.89
CA GLY A 543 15.79 1.57 -1.99
C GLY A 543 15.38 0.65 -3.14
N ILE A 544 14.74 1.24 -4.16
CA ILE A 544 14.18 0.49 -5.31
C ILE A 544 15.15 0.40 -6.50
N ASP A 545 16.29 1.11 -6.44
CA ASP A 545 17.17 1.29 -7.60
C ASP A 545 18.17 0.15 -7.78
N ALA A 546 18.53 -0.54 -6.70
CA ALA A 546 19.50 -1.63 -6.74
C ALA A 546 19.19 -2.74 -5.72
N PRO A 547 19.57 -4.00 -6.02
CA PRO A 547 19.45 -5.10 -5.06
C PRO A 547 20.32 -4.87 -3.82
N THR A 548 19.80 -5.29 -2.68
CA THR A 548 20.50 -5.23 -1.40
C THR A 548 21.50 -6.38 -1.30
N ARG A 549 22.75 -6.08 -0.99
CA ARG A 549 23.77 -7.09 -0.69
C ARG A 549 23.98 -7.18 0.83
N SER A 550 23.56 -8.28 1.43
CA SER A 550 23.64 -8.49 2.88
C SER A 550 23.70 -9.97 3.23
N SER A 551 24.04 -10.30 4.48
CA SER A 551 23.78 -11.63 5.04
C SER A 551 22.27 -11.83 5.26
N VAL A 552 21.83 -13.09 5.44
CA VAL A 552 20.42 -13.36 5.80
C VAL A 552 20.09 -12.74 7.16
N ALA A 553 21.03 -12.76 8.10
CA ALA A 553 20.89 -12.13 9.42
C ALA A 553 20.65 -10.62 9.32
N ASP A 554 21.49 -9.92 8.54
CA ASP A 554 21.36 -8.48 8.35
C ASP A 554 20.06 -8.13 7.60
N PHE A 555 19.63 -8.98 6.65
CA PHE A 555 18.38 -8.80 5.92
C PHE A 555 17.16 -8.88 6.85
N VAL A 556 17.13 -9.86 7.79
CA VAL A 556 16.07 -9.96 8.81
C VAL A 556 15.97 -8.68 9.63
N GLN A 557 17.11 -8.17 10.11
CA GLN A 557 17.15 -6.91 10.88
C GLN A 557 16.71 -5.71 10.03
N GLY A 558 17.12 -5.68 8.76
CA GLY A 558 16.72 -4.64 7.81
C GLY A 558 15.22 -4.62 7.59
N VAL A 559 14.58 -5.78 7.39
CA VAL A 559 13.13 -5.91 7.22
C VAL A 559 12.38 -5.33 8.43
N ILE A 560 12.74 -5.77 9.63
CA ILE A 560 12.07 -5.33 10.87
C ILE A 560 12.27 -3.81 11.07
N SER A 561 13.49 -3.32 10.86
CA SER A 561 13.81 -1.89 11.01
C SER A 561 13.00 -1.02 10.03
N VAL A 562 12.92 -1.42 8.76
CA VAL A 562 12.16 -0.66 7.74
C VAL A 562 10.67 -0.67 8.04
N GLN A 563 10.10 -1.81 8.48
CA GLN A 563 8.69 -1.89 8.81
C GLN A 563 8.34 -1.08 10.08
N GLY A 564 9.15 -1.18 11.13
CA GLY A 564 8.97 -0.38 12.34
C GLY A 564 9.08 1.12 12.08
N ALA A 565 10.09 1.55 11.30
CA ALA A 565 10.25 2.96 10.91
C ALA A 565 9.07 3.46 10.06
N ALA A 566 8.58 2.62 9.12
CA ALA A 566 7.42 2.97 8.29
C ALA A 566 6.11 3.05 9.10
N ALA A 567 5.94 2.19 10.12
CA ALA A 567 4.80 2.27 11.03
C ALA A 567 4.85 3.53 11.89
N ALA A 568 6.01 3.88 12.46
CA ALA A 568 6.21 5.10 13.24
C ALA A 568 5.95 6.35 12.38
N ALA A 569 6.54 6.43 11.18
CA ALA A 569 6.32 7.54 10.27
C ALA A 569 4.84 7.72 9.88
N ALA A 570 4.12 6.61 9.65
CA ALA A 570 2.69 6.66 9.36
C ALA A 570 1.86 7.16 10.56
N GLN A 571 2.27 6.81 11.79
CA GLN A 571 1.64 7.30 13.01
C GLN A 571 1.87 8.80 13.20
N ASP A 572 3.09 9.29 13.00
CA ASP A 572 3.44 10.72 13.10
C ASP A 572 2.64 11.56 12.07
N LEU A 573 2.48 11.03 10.84
CA LEU A 573 1.67 11.66 9.81
C LEU A 573 0.17 11.70 10.19
N ASP A 574 -0.36 10.63 10.76
CA ASP A 574 -1.76 10.56 11.21
C ASP A 574 -2.02 11.54 12.37
N GLU A 575 -1.10 11.64 13.32
CA GLU A 575 -1.16 12.62 14.41
C GLU A 575 -1.16 14.05 13.88
N GLY A 576 -0.23 14.39 12.98
CA GLY A 576 -0.15 15.71 12.34
C GLY A 576 -1.43 16.05 11.57
N GLN A 577 -1.95 15.11 10.80
CA GLN A 577 -3.17 15.30 10.01
C GLN A 577 -4.43 15.40 10.90
N SER A 578 -4.48 14.66 12.00
CA SER A 578 -5.55 14.77 13.01
C SER A 578 -5.60 16.16 13.65
N ILE A 579 -4.45 16.75 13.96
CA ILE A 579 -4.33 18.13 14.46
C ILE A 579 -4.82 19.13 13.39
N ALA A 580 -4.42 18.94 12.12
CA ALA A 580 -4.85 19.79 11.01
C ALA A 580 -6.37 19.72 10.82
N LEU A 581 -6.96 18.52 10.87
CA LEU A 581 -8.42 18.32 10.81
C LEU A 581 -9.13 19.01 11.97
N SER A 582 -8.65 18.83 13.21
CA SER A 582 -9.22 19.49 14.39
C SER A 582 -9.18 21.02 14.28
N THR A 583 -8.05 21.55 13.76
CA THR A 583 -7.89 23.00 13.51
C THR A 583 -8.87 23.49 12.44
N ALA A 584 -9.04 22.75 11.34
CA ALA A 584 -9.99 23.09 10.29
C ALA A 584 -11.45 23.04 10.78
N GLN A 585 -11.79 22.05 11.63
CA GLN A 585 -13.08 21.95 12.30
C GLN A 585 -13.34 23.15 13.21
N GLY A 586 -12.36 23.52 14.05
CA GLY A 586 -12.45 24.68 14.92
C GLY A 586 -12.61 25.99 14.14
N ARG A 587 -11.85 26.16 13.05
CA ARG A 587 -11.96 27.32 12.15
C ARG A 587 -13.33 27.40 11.48
N PHE A 588 -13.83 26.27 10.95
CA PHE A 588 -15.16 26.22 10.35
C PHE A 588 -16.27 26.52 11.39
N ALA A 589 -16.19 25.94 12.57
CA ALA A 589 -17.13 26.20 13.67
C ALA A 589 -17.11 27.67 14.10
N SER A 590 -15.93 28.31 14.19
CA SER A 590 -15.81 29.72 14.55
C SER A 590 -16.33 30.66 13.45
N ALA A 591 -16.13 30.31 12.15
CA ALA A 591 -16.53 31.17 11.03
C ALA A 591 -17.99 30.99 10.63
N SER A 592 -18.54 29.81 10.75
CA SER A 592 -19.88 29.44 10.22
C SER A 592 -20.83 28.90 11.29
N GLY A 593 -20.36 28.59 12.48
CA GLY A 593 -21.15 28.05 13.56
C GLY A 593 -21.93 29.13 14.36
N VAL A 594 -22.67 28.69 15.34
CA VAL A 594 -23.48 29.55 16.21
C VAL A 594 -22.66 29.91 17.47
N ASN A 595 -22.48 31.21 17.68
CA ASN A 595 -21.98 31.75 18.93
C ASN A 595 -23.18 32.15 19.83
N ILE A 596 -23.33 31.49 20.97
CA ILE A 596 -24.50 31.68 21.82
C ILE A 596 -24.55 33.10 22.43
N ASP A 597 -23.40 33.72 22.73
CA ASP A 597 -23.34 35.06 23.32
C ASP A 597 -23.77 36.13 22.33
N GLU A 598 -23.36 35.97 21.04
CA GLU A 598 -23.81 36.84 19.97
C GLU A 598 -25.30 36.69 19.69
N GLU A 599 -25.82 35.47 19.63
CA GLU A 599 -27.23 35.22 19.37
C GLU A 599 -28.12 35.70 20.55
N MET A 600 -27.67 35.55 21.79
CA MET A 600 -28.37 36.09 22.95
C MET A 600 -28.41 37.63 22.94
N SER A 601 -27.29 38.27 22.58
CA SER A 601 -27.23 39.74 22.42
C SER A 601 -28.18 40.22 21.31
N ASN A 602 -28.18 39.51 20.17
CA ASN A 602 -29.09 39.79 19.08
C ASN A 602 -30.56 39.58 19.48
N LEU A 603 -30.87 38.54 20.25
CA LEU A 603 -32.21 38.26 20.75
C LEU A 603 -32.73 39.41 21.63
N ILE A 604 -31.90 39.91 22.56
CA ILE A 604 -32.25 41.04 23.42
C ILE A 604 -32.52 42.30 22.58
N ALA A 605 -31.66 42.60 21.60
CA ALA A 605 -31.83 43.75 20.69
C ALA A 605 -33.13 43.63 19.88
N LEU A 606 -33.46 42.46 19.36
CA LEU A 606 -34.69 42.19 18.62
C LEU A 606 -35.93 42.27 19.51
N GLN A 607 -35.86 41.80 20.75
CA GLN A 607 -36.98 41.98 21.72
C GLN A 607 -37.25 43.45 22.01
N GLN A 608 -36.22 44.29 22.16
CA GLN A 608 -36.36 45.73 22.31
C GLN A 608 -36.97 46.39 21.07
N ALA A 609 -36.49 45.99 19.86
CA ALA A 609 -37.06 46.48 18.62
C ALA A 609 -38.53 46.06 18.42
N TYR A 610 -38.89 44.84 18.80
CA TYR A 610 -40.27 44.37 18.81
C TYR A 610 -41.14 45.22 19.73
N ALA A 611 -40.69 45.47 20.97
CA ALA A 611 -41.43 46.33 21.94
C ALA A 611 -41.58 47.77 21.45
N ALA A 612 -40.56 48.32 20.79
CA ALA A 612 -40.63 49.66 20.19
C ALA A 612 -41.67 49.73 19.06
N ASN A 613 -41.65 48.77 18.14
CA ASN A 613 -42.62 48.69 17.04
C ASN A 613 -44.06 48.48 17.54
N ALA A 614 -44.26 47.70 18.63
CA ALA A 614 -45.55 47.50 19.27
C ALA A 614 -46.11 48.82 19.86
N ARG A 615 -45.25 49.63 20.49
CA ARG A 615 -45.63 50.96 21.01
C ARG A 615 -46.04 51.92 19.89
N VAL A 616 -45.30 51.94 18.78
CA VAL A 616 -45.65 52.74 17.58
C VAL A 616 -47.02 52.31 17.03
N LEU A 617 -47.28 51.00 16.98
CA LEU A 617 -48.56 50.44 16.51
C LEU A 617 -49.72 50.90 17.42
N THR A 618 -49.51 50.85 18.74
CA THR A 618 -50.53 51.34 19.71
C THR A 618 -50.79 52.83 19.51
N ALA A 619 -49.75 53.66 19.40
CA ALA A 619 -49.89 55.10 19.18
C ALA A 619 -50.57 55.43 17.81
N ALA A 620 -50.24 54.67 16.76
CA ALA A 620 -50.89 54.81 15.46
C ALA A 620 -52.38 54.43 15.50
N ARG A 621 -52.74 53.40 16.24
CA ARG A 621 -54.12 52.99 16.49
C ARG A 621 -54.89 54.07 17.26
N ASP A 622 -54.35 54.62 18.34
CA ASP A 622 -54.95 55.68 19.16
C ASP A 622 -55.17 56.94 18.32
N MET A 623 -54.27 57.30 17.40
CA MET A 623 -54.43 58.40 16.44
C MET A 623 -55.58 58.14 15.47
N ILE A 624 -55.71 56.91 14.95
CA ILE A 624 -56.80 56.54 14.02
C ILE A 624 -58.15 56.58 14.76
N ASP A 625 -58.21 56.04 16.00
CA ASP A 625 -59.39 56.06 16.82
C ASP A 625 -59.84 57.52 17.16
N THR A 626 -58.88 58.41 17.39
CA THR A 626 -59.14 59.85 17.61
C THR A 626 -59.67 60.49 16.33
N LEU A 627 -59.11 60.18 15.16
CA LEU A 627 -59.60 60.69 13.86
C LEU A 627 -61.00 60.19 13.51
N LEU A 628 -61.38 58.98 13.92
CA LEU A 628 -62.69 58.38 13.65
C LEU A 628 -63.80 58.96 14.60
N ARG A 629 -63.41 59.61 15.72
CA ARG A 629 -64.33 60.26 16.65
C ARG A 629 -64.57 61.72 16.37
N ILE A 630 -63.80 62.34 15.45
CA ILE A 630 -64.04 63.70 14.88
C ILE A 630 -64.91 63.59 13.66
#